data_5f479efee00d3edcf87db38a8b25704d
#
_entry.id   5f479efee00d3edcf87db38a8b25704d
#
_cell.length_a   1.000
_cell.length_b   1.000
_cell.length_c   1.000
_cell.angle_alpha   90.00
_cell.angle_beta   90.00
_cell.angle_gamma   90.00
#
_symmetry.space_group_name_H-M   'P 1'
#
loop_
_entity.id
_entity.type
_entity.pdbx_description
1 polymer ?
#
loop_
_entity_poly.entity_id
_entity_poly.type
_entity_poly.pdbx_seq_one_letter_code
_entity_poly.pdbx_strand_id
1 'polypeptide(L)'
;MSNRNRTMTGLSFLFRVTLGRVDLVNEIHHIREPQKISLVISPDEVRRLLAMATDPKLHLLLSLSYGCGLRAGEVVRLRADDIDSAQGIIRVVQAKGRTDRNVLLSKDLLVLCGNGGKSVRRNGTVMAMVMYN
;
A
#
# COMPACT_ATOMS: atom_id res chain seq x y z
N MET A 1 -6.10 8.59 -13.22
CA MET A 1 -5.74 9.50 -14.34
C MET A 1 -4.63 8.86 -15.13
N SER A 2 -4.86 8.59 -16.40
CA SER A 2 -3.86 8.06 -17.35
C SER A 2 -2.71 9.05 -17.54
N ASN A 3 -1.51 8.54 -17.76
CA ASN A 3 -0.35 9.38 -18.08
C ASN A 3 -0.64 10.29 -19.29
N ARG A 4 -1.42 9.81 -20.25
CA ARG A 4 -1.85 10.58 -21.41
C ARG A 4 -2.64 11.83 -21.03
N ASN A 5 -3.64 11.73 -20.17
CA ASN A 5 -4.44 12.88 -19.74
C ASN A 5 -3.61 13.87 -18.91
N ARG A 6 -2.62 13.40 -18.15
CA ARG A 6 -1.66 14.27 -17.46
C ARG A 6 -0.82 15.07 -18.44
N THR A 7 -0.31 14.43 -19.49
CA THR A 7 0.46 15.09 -20.53
C THR A 7 -0.40 16.12 -21.25
N MET A 8 -1.65 15.79 -21.59
CA MET A 8 -2.58 16.72 -22.22
C MET A 8 -2.88 17.95 -21.35
N THR A 9 -3.03 17.75 -20.04
CA THR A 9 -3.20 18.86 -19.08
C THR A 9 -1.94 19.74 -19.04
N GLY A 10 -0.76 19.16 -19.03
CA GLY A 10 0.50 19.90 -19.06
C GLY A 10 0.69 20.69 -20.35
N LEU A 11 0.37 20.09 -21.50
CA LEU A 11 0.40 20.78 -22.78
C LEU A 11 -0.61 21.92 -22.86
N SER A 12 -1.83 21.72 -22.37
CA SER A 12 -2.84 22.77 -22.31
C SER A 12 -2.37 23.96 -21.47
N PHE A 13 -1.72 23.68 -20.33
CA PHE A 13 -1.13 24.73 -19.50
C PHE A 13 -0.01 25.48 -20.24
N LEU A 14 0.91 24.75 -20.87
CA LEU A 14 2.02 25.34 -21.63
C LEU A 14 1.50 26.26 -22.74
N PHE A 15 0.56 25.80 -23.56
CA PHE A 15 0.02 26.60 -24.66
C PHE A 15 -0.77 27.81 -24.16
N ARG A 16 -1.56 27.61 -23.11
CA ARG A 16 -2.44 28.68 -22.59
C ARG A 16 -1.67 29.77 -21.85
N VAL A 17 -0.74 29.37 -20.95
CA VAL A 17 -0.07 30.28 -20.01
C VAL A 17 1.27 30.77 -20.54
N THR A 18 2.08 29.85 -21.10
CA THR A 18 3.46 30.19 -21.50
C THR A 18 3.52 30.75 -22.91
N LEU A 19 2.76 30.19 -23.86
CA LEU A 19 2.82 30.58 -25.27
C LEU A 19 1.69 31.48 -25.71
N GLY A 20 0.65 31.67 -24.87
CA GLY A 20 -0.52 32.49 -25.20
C GLY A 20 -1.35 31.99 -26.40
N ARG A 21 -1.12 30.76 -26.85
CA ARG A 21 -1.75 30.13 -28.01
C ARG A 21 -3.00 29.34 -27.60
N VAL A 22 -4.08 30.07 -27.36
CA VAL A 22 -5.38 29.47 -26.96
C VAL A 22 -6.01 28.68 -28.09
N ASP A 23 -5.72 29.02 -29.35
CA ASP A 23 -6.14 28.29 -30.53
C ASP A 23 -5.74 26.79 -30.47
N LEU A 24 -4.51 26.48 -30.06
CA LEU A 24 -3.99 25.13 -29.96
C LEU A 24 -4.58 24.35 -28.78
N VAL A 25 -5.03 25.06 -27.74
CA VAL A 25 -5.65 24.39 -26.57
C VAL A 25 -6.98 23.72 -26.94
N ASN A 26 -7.73 24.31 -27.86
CA ASN A 26 -9.02 23.79 -28.29
C ASN A 26 -8.90 22.47 -29.08
N GLU A 27 -7.73 22.17 -29.63
CA GLU A 27 -7.44 20.90 -30.31
C GLU A 27 -7.05 19.78 -29.35
N ILE A 28 -6.76 20.11 -28.08
CA ILE A 28 -6.36 19.14 -27.07
C ILE A 28 -7.59 18.50 -26.43
N HIS A 29 -7.88 17.28 -26.81
CA HIS A 29 -9.02 16.53 -26.26
C HIS A 29 -8.60 15.55 -25.20
N HIS A 30 -9.23 15.65 -24.03
CA HIS A 30 -9.10 14.61 -23.00
C HIS A 30 -9.88 13.37 -23.37
N ILE A 31 -9.22 12.22 -23.36
CA ILE A 31 -9.89 10.95 -23.60
C ILE A 31 -10.59 10.50 -22.32
N ARG A 32 -11.88 10.24 -22.43
CA ARG A 32 -12.65 9.63 -21.34
C ARG A 32 -12.13 8.21 -21.13
N GLU A 33 -11.49 7.99 -19.98
CA GLU A 33 -11.03 6.66 -19.59
C GLU A 33 -12.24 5.79 -19.25
N PRO A 34 -12.35 4.59 -19.85
CA PRO A 34 -13.36 3.65 -19.39
C PRO A 34 -13.07 3.30 -17.93
N GLN A 35 -14.06 3.44 -17.07
CA GLN A 35 -13.94 2.98 -15.69
C GLN A 35 -13.91 1.45 -15.67
N LYS A 36 -12.70 0.89 -15.52
CA LYS A 36 -12.55 -0.53 -15.33
C LYS A 36 -12.85 -0.84 -13.87
N ILE A 37 -13.90 -1.60 -13.61
CA ILE A 37 -14.18 -2.13 -12.29
C ILE A 37 -13.02 -3.03 -11.89
N SER A 38 -12.41 -2.75 -10.74
CA SER A 38 -11.34 -3.59 -10.22
C SER A 38 -11.87 -4.98 -9.92
N LEU A 39 -11.15 -6.00 -10.39
CA LEU A 39 -11.47 -7.39 -10.04
C LEU A 39 -11.26 -7.54 -8.53
N VAL A 40 -12.29 -7.98 -7.83
CA VAL A 40 -12.23 -8.25 -6.40
C VAL A 40 -11.92 -9.72 -6.22
N ILE A 41 -10.84 -10.01 -5.50
CA ILE A 41 -10.43 -11.38 -5.18
C ILE A 41 -11.39 -11.93 -4.12
N SER A 42 -11.90 -13.13 -4.33
CA SER A 42 -12.80 -13.80 -3.38
C SER A 42 -12.03 -14.26 -2.12
N PRO A 43 -12.70 -14.42 -0.98
CA PRO A 43 -12.06 -14.95 0.24
C PRO A 43 -11.41 -16.32 0.05
N ASP A 44 -11.96 -17.17 -0.80
CA ASP A 44 -11.40 -18.49 -1.09
C ASP A 44 -10.12 -18.42 -1.91
N GLU A 45 -10.05 -17.49 -2.87
CA GLU A 45 -8.82 -17.21 -3.60
C GLU A 45 -7.73 -16.67 -2.68
N VAL A 46 -8.08 -15.79 -1.73
CA VAL A 46 -7.12 -15.29 -0.72
C VAL A 46 -6.60 -16.44 0.14
N ARG A 47 -7.46 -17.35 0.61
CA ARG A 47 -7.02 -18.52 1.38
C ARG A 47 -6.03 -19.39 0.58
N ARG A 48 -6.32 -19.61 -0.71
CA ARG A 48 -5.40 -20.34 -1.60
C ARG A 48 -4.07 -19.63 -1.75
N LEU A 49 -4.07 -18.32 -1.95
CA LEU A 49 -2.84 -17.53 -2.04
C LEU A 49 -2.01 -17.62 -0.77
N LEU A 50 -2.64 -17.51 0.41
CA LEU A 50 -1.95 -17.65 1.69
C LEU A 50 -1.40 -19.08 1.89
N ALA A 51 -2.15 -20.11 1.50
CA ALA A 51 -1.70 -21.48 1.59
C ALA A 51 -0.51 -21.79 0.65
N MET A 52 -0.39 -21.11 -0.47
CA MET A 52 0.73 -21.25 -1.39
C MET A 52 1.98 -20.47 -0.95
N ALA A 53 1.84 -19.54 -0.01
CA ALA A 53 2.95 -18.77 0.53
C ALA A 53 3.75 -19.62 1.53
N THR A 54 4.68 -20.43 1.03
CA THR A 54 5.55 -21.30 1.84
C THR A 54 6.62 -20.53 2.62
N ASP A 55 7.01 -19.35 2.13
CA ASP A 55 7.92 -18.47 2.85
C ASP A 55 7.17 -17.74 3.98
N PRO A 56 7.60 -17.91 5.26
CA PRO A 56 6.98 -17.24 6.40
C PRO A 56 6.88 -15.73 6.28
N LYS A 57 7.85 -15.09 5.61
CA LYS A 57 7.84 -13.65 5.34
C LYS A 57 6.72 -13.27 4.40
N LEU A 58 6.63 -13.97 3.29
CA LEU A 58 5.59 -13.72 2.30
C LEU A 58 4.21 -13.94 2.90
N HIS A 59 4.05 -15.01 3.67
CA HIS A 59 2.82 -15.31 4.38
C HIS A 59 2.43 -14.19 5.35
N LEU A 60 3.38 -13.69 6.16
CA LEU A 60 3.14 -12.58 7.08
C LEU A 60 2.78 -11.28 6.34
N LEU A 61 3.53 -10.92 5.28
CA LEU A 61 3.26 -9.72 4.48
C LEU A 61 1.88 -9.76 3.83
N LEU A 62 1.50 -10.90 3.25
CA LEU A 62 0.18 -11.09 2.64
C LEU A 62 -0.93 -11.05 3.69
N SER A 63 -0.72 -11.70 4.84
CA SER A 63 -1.70 -11.72 5.94
C SER A 63 -1.93 -10.32 6.52
N LEU A 64 -0.88 -9.53 6.73
CA LEU A 64 -0.98 -8.14 7.16
C LEU A 64 -1.66 -7.26 6.11
N SER A 65 -1.29 -7.43 4.83
CA SER A 65 -1.91 -6.68 3.73
C SER A 65 -3.40 -6.93 3.66
N TYR A 66 -3.82 -8.19 3.72
CA TYR A 66 -5.23 -8.57 3.62
C TYR A 66 -6.00 -8.25 4.90
N GLY A 67 -5.48 -8.67 6.06
CA GLY A 67 -6.18 -8.55 7.34
C GLY A 67 -6.27 -7.13 7.89
N CYS A 68 -5.26 -6.29 7.60
CA CYS A 68 -5.20 -4.90 8.05
C CYS A 68 -5.48 -3.88 6.93
N GLY A 69 -5.69 -4.33 5.69
CA GLY A 69 -5.90 -3.44 4.55
C GLY A 69 -4.72 -2.52 4.27
N LEU A 70 -3.50 -2.99 4.53
CA LEU A 70 -2.28 -2.23 4.30
C LEU A 70 -1.85 -2.32 2.83
N ARG A 71 -1.34 -1.21 2.30
CA ARG A 71 -0.73 -1.20 0.96
C ARG A 71 0.62 -1.92 1.00
N ALA A 72 1.02 -2.55 -0.10
CA ALA A 72 2.31 -3.26 -0.20
C ALA A 72 3.49 -2.40 0.27
N GLY A 73 3.54 -1.13 -0.12
CA GLY A 73 4.59 -0.22 0.32
C GLY A 73 4.52 0.18 1.80
N GLU A 74 3.36 0.09 2.44
CA GLU A 74 3.19 0.32 3.87
C GLU A 74 3.69 -0.90 4.66
N VAL A 75 3.31 -2.11 4.22
CA VAL A 75 3.73 -3.36 4.87
C VAL A 75 5.24 -3.54 4.84
N VAL A 76 5.88 -3.27 3.68
CA VAL A 76 7.34 -3.40 3.54
C VAL A 76 8.11 -2.42 4.43
N ARG A 77 7.54 -1.25 4.71
CA ARG A 77 8.16 -0.21 5.55
C ARG A 77 7.77 -0.31 7.03
N LEU A 78 6.85 -1.19 7.38
CA LEU A 78 6.36 -1.37 8.73
C LEU A 78 7.50 -1.75 9.67
N ARG A 79 7.58 -1.07 10.82
CA ARG A 79 8.56 -1.33 11.86
C ARG A 79 7.90 -2.04 13.04
N ALA A 80 8.69 -2.73 13.83
CA ALA A 80 8.21 -3.36 15.05
C ALA A 80 7.66 -2.31 16.05
N ASP A 81 8.27 -1.13 16.08
CA ASP A 81 7.85 -0.02 16.95
C ASP A 81 6.49 0.58 16.53
N ASP A 82 6.07 0.32 15.29
CA ASP A 82 4.76 0.76 14.78
C ASP A 82 3.62 -0.15 15.25
N ILE A 83 3.94 -1.30 15.85
CA ILE A 83 2.97 -2.29 16.34
C ILE A 83 2.79 -2.13 17.84
N ASP A 84 1.62 -1.66 18.25
CA ASP A 84 1.23 -1.61 19.65
C ASP A 84 0.40 -2.86 20.00
N SER A 85 1.08 -3.84 20.60
CA SER A 85 0.46 -5.11 20.98
C SER A 85 -0.53 -4.96 22.14
N ALA A 86 -0.37 -3.94 22.99
CA ALA A 86 -1.26 -3.71 24.12
C ALA A 86 -2.61 -3.15 23.67
N GLN A 87 -2.57 -2.27 22.67
CA GLN A 87 -3.78 -1.68 22.08
C GLN A 87 -4.30 -2.47 20.86
N GLY A 88 -3.53 -3.41 20.33
CA GLY A 88 -3.88 -4.17 19.13
C GLY A 88 -3.99 -3.28 17.89
N ILE A 89 -3.07 -2.33 17.73
CA ILE A 89 -3.06 -1.38 16.62
C ILE A 89 -1.69 -1.34 15.91
N ILE A 90 -1.74 -1.02 14.64
CA ILE A 90 -0.57 -0.67 13.82
C ILE A 90 -0.65 0.82 13.48
N ARG A 91 0.42 1.56 13.75
CA ARG A 91 0.57 2.95 13.33
C ARG A 91 1.19 2.98 11.94
N VAL A 92 0.41 3.44 10.96
CA VAL A 92 0.90 3.60 9.59
C VAL A 92 1.34 5.04 9.41
N VAL A 93 2.66 5.24 9.41
CA VAL A 93 3.27 6.56 9.26
C VAL A 93 3.48 6.88 7.78
N GLN A 94 3.23 8.13 7.39
CA GLN A 94 3.39 8.62 6.01
C GLN A 94 2.60 7.82 4.96
N ALA A 95 1.34 7.50 5.26
CA ALA A 95 0.41 6.96 4.28
C ALA A 95 0.23 7.91 3.08
N LYS A 96 -0.44 7.46 2.03
CA LYS A 96 -0.70 8.28 0.84
C LYS A 96 -1.31 9.64 1.24
N GLY A 97 -0.60 10.73 0.96
CA GLY A 97 -1.00 12.09 1.36
C GLY A 97 -0.34 12.60 2.64
N ARG A 98 0.68 11.91 3.17
CA ARG A 98 1.40 12.23 4.43
C ARG A 98 0.50 12.26 5.67
N THR A 99 -0.61 11.54 5.66
CA THR A 99 -1.48 11.39 6.82
C THR A 99 -1.17 10.08 7.53
N ASP A 100 -0.95 10.17 8.84
CA ASP A 100 -0.78 8.99 9.69
C ASP A 100 -2.14 8.41 10.02
N ARG A 101 -2.21 7.09 10.14
CA ARG A 101 -3.44 6.39 10.53
C ARG A 101 -3.15 5.20 11.40
N ASN A 102 -4.07 4.90 12.31
CA ASN A 102 -4.05 3.67 13.09
C ASN A 102 -4.95 2.64 12.43
N VAL A 103 -4.48 1.40 12.39
CA VAL A 103 -5.20 0.26 11.84
C VAL A 103 -5.30 -0.81 12.91
N LEU A 104 -6.47 -1.43 13.05
CA LEU A 104 -6.68 -2.52 13.99
C LEU A 104 -5.90 -3.77 13.57
N LEU A 105 -5.26 -4.40 14.53
CA LEU A 105 -4.51 -5.64 14.38
C LEU A 105 -5.25 -6.74 15.15
N SER A 106 -5.69 -7.79 14.44
CA SER A 106 -6.33 -8.94 15.08
C SER A 106 -5.34 -9.71 15.96
N LYS A 107 -5.85 -10.41 16.98
CA LYS A 107 -5.02 -11.22 17.87
C LYS A 107 -4.26 -12.32 17.12
N ASP A 108 -4.87 -12.91 16.10
CA ASP A 108 -4.24 -13.96 15.28
C ASP A 108 -3.05 -13.41 14.48
N LEU A 109 -3.19 -12.22 13.91
CA LEU A 109 -2.10 -11.53 13.22
C LEU A 109 -1.00 -11.09 14.18
N LEU A 110 -1.37 -10.70 15.40
CA LEU A 110 -0.41 -10.34 16.44
C LEU A 110 0.43 -11.56 16.87
N VAL A 111 -0.20 -12.73 17.00
CA VAL A 111 0.51 -14.00 17.25
C VAL A 111 1.43 -14.34 16.08
N LEU A 112 0.98 -14.14 14.86
CA LEU A 112 1.79 -14.36 13.66
C LEU A 112 3.01 -13.44 13.61
N CYS A 113 2.86 -12.18 14.03
CA CYS A 113 3.97 -11.24 14.19
C CYS A 113 4.89 -11.63 15.34
N GLY A 114 4.35 -12.16 16.45
CA GLY A 114 5.09 -12.51 17.66
C GLY A 114 5.82 -13.86 17.60
N ASN A 115 5.35 -14.82 16.83
CA ASN A 115 6.02 -16.10 16.62
C ASN A 115 7.33 -15.97 15.80
N GLY A 116 7.55 -14.83 15.16
CA GLY A 116 8.78 -14.49 14.45
C GLY A 116 9.91 -13.90 15.30
N GLY A 117 9.84 -13.88 16.63
CA GLY A 117 10.99 -13.43 17.40
C GLY A 117 10.76 -13.05 18.85
N LYS A 118 11.27 -13.87 19.72
CA LYS A 118 11.61 -13.49 21.11
C LYS A 118 12.89 -12.63 21.13
N SER A 119 12.92 -11.52 20.53
CA SER A 119 13.91 -10.46 20.73
C SER A 119 13.95 -9.52 19.53
N VAL A 120 12.98 -8.62 19.43
CA VAL A 120 13.12 -7.50 18.51
C VAL A 120 13.90 -6.42 19.23
N ARG A 121 15.17 -6.28 18.85
CA ARG A 121 15.92 -5.06 19.19
C ARG A 121 15.20 -3.89 18.52
N ARG A 122 14.87 -2.87 19.32
CA ARG A 122 14.35 -1.57 18.91
C ARG A 122 15.14 -1.06 17.70
N ASN A 123 14.53 -0.99 16.53
CA ASN A 123 15.00 -0.39 15.26
C ASN A 123 14.95 -1.31 14.02
N GLY A 124 14.35 -2.49 14.07
CA GLY A 124 14.19 -3.36 12.90
C GLY A 124 12.88 -3.16 12.14
N THR A 125 12.92 -3.15 10.82
CA THR A 125 11.72 -3.30 9.98
C THR A 125 11.10 -4.68 10.25
N VAL A 126 9.75 -4.82 10.20
CA VAL A 126 9.07 -6.13 10.37
C VAL A 126 9.65 -7.19 9.43
N MET A 127 10.15 -6.78 8.27
CA MET A 127 10.85 -7.64 7.33
C MET A 127 12.19 -8.17 7.88
N ALA A 128 12.92 -7.39 8.69
CA ALA A 128 14.12 -7.84 9.38
C ALA A 128 13.79 -8.77 10.55
N MET A 129 12.61 -8.63 11.15
CA MET A 129 12.14 -9.47 12.26
C MET A 129 11.97 -10.93 11.85
N VAL A 130 11.59 -11.21 10.61
CA VAL A 130 11.42 -12.56 10.06
C VAL A 130 12.73 -13.13 9.47
N MET A 131 13.77 -12.29 9.29
CA MET A 131 15.05 -12.73 8.72
C MET A 131 15.98 -13.47 9.71
N TYR A 132 15.73 -13.37 11.02
CA TYR A 132 16.62 -13.89 12.06
C TYR A 132 16.06 -15.10 12.81
N ASN A 133 15.21 -15.89 12.15
CA ASN A 133 14.73 -17.16 12.72
C ASN A 133 15.18 -18.35 11.89
#